data_16e650f377b46ab523fc835b61decf60
#
_entry.id   16e650f377b46ab523fc835b61decf60
#
_cell.length_a   1.000
_cell.length_b   1.000
_cell.length_c   1.000
_cell.angle_alpha   90.00
_cell.angle_beta   90.00
_cell.angle_gamma   90.00
#
_symmetry.space_group_name_H-M   'P 1'
#
loop_
_entity.id
_entity.type
_entity.pdbx_description
1 polymer ?
#
loop_
_entity_poly.entity_id
_entity_poly.type
_entity_poly.pdbx_seq_one_letter_code
_entity_poly.pdbx_strand_id
1 'polypeptide(L)'
;MDWKDFEPKQRFRRVITNTFSSKEDCEMFIMVLKQQWPKHISRLPASELEITRSIESPNIMSAIWTLKDIKHFDILEKIGNDIIYPYRDKLSPKSITIKTESLCMLSGN
;
A
#
# COMPACT_ATOMS: atom_id res chain seq x y z
N MET A 1 17.70 5.54 25.97
CA MET A 1 17.12 5.88 24.64
C MET A 1 15.97 6.83 24.85
N ASP A 2 16.04 7.98 24.23
CA ASP A 2 14.96 8.97 24.33
C ASP A 2 13.99 8.79 23.17
N TRP A 3 12.72 8.95 23.45
CA TRP A 3 11.66 8.86 22.46
C TRP A 3 11.01 10.22 22.27
N LYS A 4 10.81 10.62 21.03
CA LYS A 4 10.09 11.84 20.69
C LYS A 4 8.75 11.47 20.10
N ASP A 5 7.73 12.20 20.53
CA ASP A 5 6.37 12.07 20.05
C ASP A 5 6.07 13.24 19.11
N PHE A 6 5.63 12.94 17.90
CA PHE A 6 5.21 13.96 16.94
C PHE A 6 3.90 13.64 16.30
N GLU A 7 3.21 14.71 15.89
CA GLU A 7 2.05 14.62 15.06
C GLU A 7 2.49 14.33 13.61
N PRO A 8 1.99 13.27 12.97
CA PRO A 8 2.39 12.93 11.60
C PRO A 8 1.79 13.90 10.59
N LYS A 9 2.55 14.18 9.51
CA LYS A 9 2.10 15.05 8.41
C LYS A 9 1.02 14.37 7.57
N GLN A 10 1.23 13.12 7.22
CA GLN A 10 0.24 12.29 6.54
C GLN A 10 -0.47 11.45 7.59
N ARG A 11 -1.77 11.59 7.69
CA ARG A 11 -2.56 11.03 8.79
C ARG A 11 -3.22 9.71 8.48
N PHE A 12 -3.33 9.34 7.23
CA PHE A 12 -4.13 8.18 6.83
C PHE A 12 -3.27 7.16 6.11
N ARG A 13 -3.48 5.89 6.44
CA ARG A 13 -2.77 4.79 5.79
C ARG A 13 -3.74 3.72 5.36
N ARG A 14 -3.43 3.09 4.24
CA ARG A 14 -4.12 1.91 3.75
C ARG A 14 -3.08 0.84 3.49
N VAL A 15 -3.22 -0.28 4.18
CA VAL A 15 -2.31 -1.41 4.02
C VAL A 15 -3.10 -2.55 3.39
N ILE A 16 -2.65 -2.99 2.22
CA ILE A 16 -3.20 -4.18 1.57
C ILE A 16 -2.12 -5.24 1.58
N THR A 17 -2.42 -6.38 2.20
CA THR A 17 -1.53 -7.54 2.20
C THR A 17 -2.13 -8.62 1.33
N ASN A 18 -1.37 -9.06 0.33
CA ASN A 18 -1.76 -10.10 -0.61
C ASN A 18 -0.88 -11.33 -0.44
N THR A 19 -1.52 -12.48 -0.28
CA THR A 19 -0.85 -13.78 -0.26
C THR A 19 -1.16 -14.51 -1.56
N PHE A 20 -0.15 -14.67 -2.40
CA PHE A 20 -0.28 -15.35 -3.69
C PHE A 20 0.02 -16.84 -3.55
N SER A 21 -0.38 -17.61 -4.57
CA SER A 21 -0.11 -19.06 -4.57
C SER A 21 1.36 -19.40 -4.83
N SER A 22 2.13 -18.45 -5.40
CA SER A 22 3.55 -18.65 -5.67
C SER A 22 4.33 -17.35 -5.54
N LYS A 23 5.65 -17.48 -5.36
CA LYS A 23 6.59 -16.34 -5.40
C LYS A 23 6.52 -15.63 -6.76
N GLU A 24 6.41 -16.38 -7.84
CA GLU A 24 6.37 -15.84 -9.20
C GLU A 24 5.14 -14.99 -9.43
N ASP A 25 3.97 -15.41 -8.94
CA ASP A 25 2.75 -14.61 -9.03
C ASP A 25 2.89 -13.32 -8.23
N CYS A 26 3.50 -13.39 -7.06
CA CYS A 26 3.79 -12.21 -6.24
C CYS A 26 4.68 -11.22 -6.98
N GLU A 27 5.77 -11.71 -7.59
CA GLU A 27 6.70 -10.88 -8.37
C GLU A 27 6.00 -10.23 -9.56
N MET A 28 5.14 -10.97 -10.25
CA MET A 28 4.36 -10.46 -11.38
C MET A 28 3.45 -9.30 -10.93
N PHE A 29 2.76 -9.45 -9.82
CA PHE A 29 1.89 -8.40 -9.30
C PHE A 29 2.67 -7.16 -8.86
N ILE A 30 3.81 -7.36 -8.18
CA ILE A 30 4.68 -6.23 -7.79
C ILE A 30 5.13 -5.46 -9.03
N MET A 31 5.47 -6.15 -10.12
CA MET A 31 5.85 -5.51 -11.38
C MET A 31 4.69 -4.68 -11.94
N VAL A 32 3.46 -5.19 -11.89
CA VAL A 32 2.28 -4.43 -12.32
C VAL A 32 2.13 -3.14 -11.52
N LEU A 33 2.29 -3.21 -10.20
CA LEU A 33 2.20 -2.02 -9.34
C LEU A 33 3.26 -0.97 -9.72
N LYS A 34 4.49 -1.41 -9.94
CA LYS A 34 5.59 -0.52 -10.34
C LYS A 34 5.36 0.13 -11.70
N GLN A 35 4.67 -0.54 -12.60
CA GLN A 35 4.38 -0.03 -13.94
C GLN A 35 3.18 0.90 -13.96
N GLN A 36 2.13 0.59 -13.21
CA GLN A 36 0.87 1.29 -13.29
C GLN A 36 0.76 2.50 -12.37
N TRP A 37 1.18 2.36 -11.11
CA TRP A 37 1.00 3.45 -10.15
C TRP A 37 1.72 4.75 -10.50
N PRO A 38 2.95 4.76 -11.06
CA PRO A 38 3.59 6.01 -11.45
C PRO A 38 2.77 6.86 -12.42
N LYS A 39 1.91 6.22 -13.23
CA LYS A 39 1.04 6.92 -14.19
C LYS A 39 -0.13 7.63 -13.52
N HIS A 40 -0.49 7.25 -12.30
CA HIS A 40 -1.72 7.70 -11.64
C HIS A 40 -1.51 8.35 -10.28
N ILE A 41 -0.32 8.25 -9.71
CA ILE A 41 -0.04 8.70 -8.34
C ILE A 41 -0.24 10.22 -8.17
N SER A 42 -0.11 11.00 -9.25
CA SER A 42 -0.35 12.44 -9.22
C SER A 42 -1.80 12.81 -8.91
N ARG A 43 -2.73 11.86 -9.07
CA ARG A 43 -4.14 12.06 -8.67
C ARG A 43 -4.32 12.01 -7.15
N LEU A 44 -3.28 11.65 -6.41
CA LEU A 44 -3.25 11.58 -4.95
C LEU A 44 -2.11 12.48 -4.45
N PRO A 45 -2.32 13.81 -4.40
CA PRO A 45 -1.27 14.75 -4.00
C PRO A 45 -0.73 14.44 -2.61
N ALA A 46 0.58 14.54 -2.44
CA ALA A 46 1.30 14.28 -1.20
C ALA A 46 1.14 12.84 -0.68
N SER A 47 0.72 11.90 -1.52
CA SER A 47 0.68 10.49 -1.17
C SER A 47 2.03 9.82 -1.34
N GLU A 48 2.21 8.71 -0.63
CA GLU A 48 3.36 7.83 -0.79
C GLU A 48 2.87 6.39 -0.87
N LEU A 49 3.51 5.62 -1.73
CA LEU A 49 3.28 4.18 -1.83
C LEU A 49 4.57 3.44 -1.55
N GLU A 50 4.56 2.60 -0.55
CA GLU A 50 5.65 1.67 -0.28
C GLU A 50 5.20 0.26 -0.58
N ILE A 51 5.99 -0.47 -1.35
CA ILE A 51 5.74 -1.87 -1.67
C ILE A 51 6.76 -2.70 -0.90
N THR A 52 6.27 -3.62 -0.10
CA THR A 52 7.12 -4.52 0.70
C THR A 52 6.81 -5.98 0.39
N ARG A 53 7.76 -6.84 0.64
CA ARG A 53 7.58 -8.28 0.51
C ARG A 53 8.13 -8.96 1.76
N SER A 54 7.45 -10.00 2.23
CA SER A 54 7.89 -10.77 3.37
C SER A 54 9.27 -11.41 3.08
N ILE A 55 10.18 -11.28 4.03
CA ILE A 55 11.51 -11.90 3.95
C ILE A 55 11.38 -13.42 4.05
N GLU A 56 10.52 -13.90 4.94
CA GLU A 56 10.35 -15.34 5.20
C GLU A 56 9.44 -16.03 4.19
N SER A 57 8.42 -15.32 3.70
CA SER A 57 7.41 -15.86 2.79
C SER A 57 7.32 -14.99 1.53
N PRO A 58 8.14 -15.24 0.50
CA PRO A 58 8.25 -14.34 -0.65
C PRO A 58 7.01 -14.32 -1.57
N ASN A 59 6.00 -15.11 -1.28
CA ASN A 59 4.70 -15.06 -1.93
C ASN A 59 3.73 -14.07 -1.25
N ILE A 60 4.16 -13.38 -0.20
CA ILE A 60 3.35 -12.40 0.53
C ILE A 60 3.97 -11.01 0.33
N MET A 61 3.13 -10.06 -0.08
CA MET A 61 3.54 -8.68 -0.24
C MET A 61 2.51 -7.73 0.36
N SER A 62 2.94 -6.52 0.68
CA SER A 62 2.04 -5.46 1.12
C SER A 62 2.27 -4.20 0.32
N ALA A 63 1.16 -3.51 0.00
CA ALA A 63 1.18 -2.16 -0.52
C ALA A 63 0.73 -1.23 0.60
N ILE A 64 1.60 -0.31 0.99
CA ILE A 64 1.38 0.60 2.11
C ILE A 64 1.24 2.01 1.57
N TRP A 65 0.00 2.51 1.59
CA TRP A 65 -0.30 3.87 1.18
C TRP A 65 -0.29 4.79 2.38
N THR A 66 0.35 5.95 2.23
CA THR A 66 0.28 7.06 3.17
C THR A 66 -0.41 8.21 2.47
N LEU A 67 -1.55 8.66 3.02
CA LEU A 67 -2.43 9.63 2.40
C LEU A 67 -2.61 10.85 3.29
N LYS A 68 -2.74 12.03 2.67
CA LYS A 68 -2.90 13.30 3.37
C LYS A 68 -4.33 13.53 3.86
N ASP A 69 -5.32 13.06 3.10
CA ASP A 69 -6.73 13.37 3.32
C ASP A 69 -7.56 12.09 3.29
N ILE A 70 -8.56 12.02 4.15
CA ILE A 70 -9.47 10.86 4.21
C ILE A 70 -10.22 10.64 2.89
N LYS A 71 -10.47 11.70 2.13
CA LYS A 71 -11.10 11.62 0.80
C LYS A 71 -10.27 10.81 -0.19
N HIS A 72 -8.97 10.74 0.02
CA HIS A 72 -8.07 10.02 -0.88
C HIS A 72 -8.29 8.51 -0.83
N PHE A 73 -8.90 7.97 0.22
CA PHE A 73 -9.25 6.55 0.25
C PHE A 73 -10.19 6.17 -0.90
N ASP A 74 -11.21 6.99 -1.16
CA ASP A 74 -12.16 6.72 -2.25
C ASP A 74 -11.51 6.86 -3.62
N ILE A 75 -10.65 7.86 -3.79
CA ILE A 75 -9.92 8.07 -5.06
C ILE A 75 -8.98 6.89 -5.30
N LEU A 76 -8.24 6.48 -4.28
CA LEU A 76 -7.33 5.35 -4.35
C LEU A 76 -8.07 4.06 -4.72
N GLU A 77 -9.20 3.82 -4.09
CA GLU A 77 -10.00 2.63 -4.34
C GLU A 77 -10.55 2.61 -5.78
N LYS A 78 -11.00 3.76 -6.27
CA LYS A 78 -11.49 3.89 -7.65
C LYS A 78 -10.39 3.59 -8.66
N ILE A 79 -9.21 4.16 -8.48
CA ILE A 79 -8.06 3.88 -9.34
C ILE A 79 -7.71 2.40 -9.27
N GLY A 80 -7.66 1.84 -8.07
CA GLY A 80 -7.36 0.43 -7.86
C GLY A 80 -8.35 -0.48 -8.58
N ASN A 81 -9.64 -0.21 -8.45
CA ASN A 81 -10.69 -0.99 -9.11
C ASN A 81 -10.55 -0.95 -10.63
N ASP A 82 -10.23 0.22 -11.20
CA ASP A 82 -10.19 0.39 -12.66
C ASP A 82 -8.91 -0.21 -13.28
N ILE A 83 -7.78 -0.15 -12.58
CA ILE A 83 -6.47 -0.37 -13.19
C ILE A 83 -5.69 -1.53 -12.58
N ILE A 84 -5.79 -1.73 -11.28
CA ILE A 84 -4.94 -2.69 -10.54
C ILE A 84 -5.66 -4.01 -10.28
N TYR A 85 -6.90 -3.96 -9.79
CA TYR A 85 -7.62 -5.15 -9.34
C TYR A 85 -7.89 -6.18 -10.44
N PRO A 86 -8.08 -5.79 -11.71
CA PRO A 86 -8.18 -6.79 -12.77
C PRO A 86 -6.94 -7.70 -12.87
N TYR A 87 -5.75 -7.16 -12.64
CA TYR A 87 -4.51 -7.97 -12.62
C TYR A 87 -4.45 -8.84 -11.38
N ARG A 88 -4.80 -8.27 -10.21
CA ARG A 88 -4.83 -9.01 -8.95
C ARG A 88 -5.79 -10.19 -9.02
N ASP A 89 -6.98 -9.96 -9.56
CA ASP A 89 -8.03 -10.98 -9.59
C ASP A 89 -7.65 -12.17 -10.46
N LYS A 90 -6.86 -11.96 -11.53
CA LYS A 90 -6.34 -13.05 -12.35
C LYS A 90 -5.41 -13.98 -11.57
N LEU A 91 -4.70 -13.45 -10.58
CA LEU A 91 -3.76 -14.21 -9.75
C LEU A 91 -4.43 -14.75 -8.49
N SER A 92 -5.66 -14.34 -8.21
CA SER A 92 -6.50 -14.83 -7.11
C SER A 92 -5.81 -14.89 -5.75
N PRO A 93 -5.14 -13.84 -5.28
CA PRO A 93 -4.52 -13.87 -3.96
C PRO A 93 -5.56 -13.77 -2.85
N LYS A 94 -5.18 -14.20 -1.65
CA LYS A 94 -5.90 -13.83 -0.44
C LYS A 94 -5.47 -12.41 -0.06
N SER A 95 -6.44 -11.50 0.06
CA SER A 95 -6.15 -10.09 0.31
C SER A 95 -6.80 -9.62 1.61
N ILE A 96 -6.03 -8.90 2.42
CA ILE A 96 -6.51 -8.24 3.62
C ILE A 96 -6.20 -6.76 3.48
N THR A 97 -7.22 -5.92 3.68
CA THR A 97 -7.08 -4.47 3.62
C THR A 97 -7.43 -3.84 4.95
N ILE A 98 -6.56 -2.97 5.46
CA ILE A 98 -6.78 -2.22 6.68
C ILE A 98 -6.57 -0.74 6.38
N LYS A 99 -7.53 0.09 6.76
CA LYS A 99 -7.44 1.55 6.71
C LYS A 99 -7.20 2.06 8.12
N THR A 100 -6.20 2.93 8.29
CA THR A 100 -5.82 3.44 9.60
C THR A 100 -5.67 4.94 9.58
N GLU A 101 -5.80 5.55 10.75
CA GLU A 101 -5.42 6.93 11.01
C GLU A 101 -4.19 6.92 11.89
N SER A 102 -3.18 7.68 11.50
CA SER A 102 -1.97 7.80 12.31
C SER A 102 -2.24 8.72 13.50
N LEU A 103 -2.02 8.25 14.72
CA LEU A 103 -2.31 9.01 15.93
C LEU A 103 -1.08 9.71 16.48
N CYS A 104 0.06 9.06 16.43
CA CYS A 104 1.33 9.65 16.87
C CYS A 104 2.49 8.86 16.25
N MET A 105 3.64 9.49 16.18
CA MET A 105 4.88 8.83 15.77
C MET A 105 5.91 9.02 16.87
N LEU A 106 6.55 7.93 17.25
CA LEU A 106 7.64 7.94 18.24
C LEU A 106 8.94 7.63 17.54
N SER A 107 9.95 8.41 17.82
CA SER A 107 11.29 8.20 17.26
C SER A 107 12.30 7.93 18.36
N GLY A 108 13.15 6.89 18.17
CA GLY A 108 14.29 6.62 19.03
C GLY A 108 15.44 7.56 18.67
N ASN A 109 16.05 8.13 19.69
CA ASN A 109 17.24 8.97 19.53
C ASN A 109 18.53 8.17 19.78
#